data_ab12e37a3de06c97bd2ba177ce0242e7
#
_entry.id   ab12e37a3de06c97bd2ba177ce0242e7
#
_cell.length_a   1.000
_cell.length_b   1.000
_cell.length_c   1.000
_cell.angle_alpha   90.00
_cell.angle_beta   90.00
_cell.angle_gamma   90.00
#
_symmetry.space_group_name_H-M   'P 1'
#
loop_
_entity.id
_entity.type
_entity.pdbx_description
1 polymer ?
#
loop_
_entity_poly.entity_id
_entity_poly.type
_entity_poly.pdbx_seq_one_letter_code
_entity_poly.pdbx_strand_id
1 'polypeptide(L)'
;MKGQKVGYVRVSSVEQNTGRQLEGIEVDRIFVDRASGKNTDRPKFQEMLNYVREGDRVIVHSMDRFARSLKDLVTEVDKLVKRGIAIQFVKENMALLQS
;
A
#
# COMPACT_ATOMS: atom_id res chain seq x y z
N MET A 1 18.28 12.69 -1.62
CA MET A 1 18.11 11.48 -2.42
C MET A 1 16.63 11.25 -2.70
N LYS A 2 16.36 10.71 -3.86
CA LYS A 2 14.98 10.41 -4.21
C LYS A 2 14.49 9.23 -3.40
N GLY A 3 13.24 9.29 -2.98
CA GLY A 3 12.62 8.20 -2.28
C GLY A 3 12.37 7.02 -3.21
N GLN A 4 12.06 5.89 -2.60
CA GLN A 4 11.73 4.68 -3.33
C GLN A 4 10.24 4.61 -3.61
N LYS A 5 9.88 3.87 -4.65
CA LYS A 5 8.49 3.50 -4.92
C LYS A 5 8.28 2.12 -4.34
N VAL A 6 7.38 2.01 -3.39
CA VAL A 6 7.12 0.76 -2.68
C VAL A 6 5.70 0.32 -2.98
N GLY A 7 5.55 -0.88 -3.52
CA GLY A 7 4.23 -1.42 -3.83
C GLY A 7 3.71 -2.26 -2.68
N TYR A 8 2.42 -2.14 -2.41
CA TYR A 8 1.74 -3.01 -1.45
C TYR A 8 0.60 -3.71 -2.15
N VAL A 9 0.59 -5.03 -2.06
CA VAL A 9 -0.42 -5.87 -2.69
C VAL A 9 -1.07 -6.74 -1.63
N ARG A 10 -2.40 -6.76 -1.62
CA ARG A 10 -3.16 -7.63 -0.74
C ARG A 10 -4.04 -8.53 -1.59
N VAL A 11 -3.92 -9.84 -1.38
CA VAL A 11 -4.69 -10.82 -2.13
C VAL A 11 -5.40 -11.76 -1.19
N SER A 12 -6.52 -12.31 -1.64
CA SER A 12 -7.21 -13.36 -0.90
C SER A 12 -6.50 -14.67 -1.15
N SER A 13 -6.86 -15.69 -0.36
CA SER A 13 -6.26 -17.02 -0.50
C SER A 13 -6.56 -17.67 -1.87
N VAL A 14 -7.61 -17.19 -2.56
CA VAL A 14 -7.98 -17.74 -3.86
C VAL A 14 -7.30 -17.02 -5.01
N GLU A 15 -6.79 -15.82 -4.80
CA GLU A 15 -6.07 -15.09 -5.85
C GLU A 15 -4.65 -15.60 -5.95
N GLN A 16 -4.21 -15.89 -7.17
CA GLN A 16 -2.88 -16.44 -7.41
C GLN A 16 -1.94 -15.46 -8.11
N ASN A 17 -2.50 -14.49 -8.82
CA ASN A 17 -1.69 -13.57 -9.62
C ASN A 17 -1.64 -12.21 -8.93
N THR A 18 -0.60 -11.98 -8.13
CA THR A 18 -0.42 -10.74 -7.40
C THR A 18 0.11 -9.61 -8.28
N GLY A 19 0.78 -9.94 -9.37
CA GLY A 19 1.39 -8.94 -10.23
C GLY A 19 0.39 -8.06 -10.95
N ARG A 20 -0.83 -8.53 -11.13
CA ARG A 20 -1.83 -7.78 -11.87
C ARG A 20 -2.24 -6.49 -11.19
N GLN A 21 -2.18 -6.45 -9.86
CA GLN A 21 -2.63 -5.25 -9.14
C GLN A 21 -1.76 -4.04 -9.46
N LEU A 22 -0.49 -4.27 -9.74
CA LEU A 22 0.44 -3.18 -10.05
C LEU A 22 1.03 -3.34 -11.44
N GLU A 23 0.33 -4.01 -12.34
CA GLU A 23 0.80 -4.22 -13.70
C GLU A 23 1.04 -2.89 -14.39
N GLY A 24 2.18 -2.76 -15.05
CA GLY A 24 2.55 -1.54 -15.74
C GLY A 24 3.13 -0.46 -14.83
N ILE A 25 3.21 -0.72 -13.55
CA ILE A 25 3.76 0.24 -12.59
C ILE A 25 5.10 -0.26 -12.08
N GLU A 26 6.11 0.57 -12.24
CA GLU A 26 7.44 0.25 -11.78
C GLU A 26 7.59 0.59 -10.29
N VAL A 27 8.03 -0.39 -9.49
CA VAL A 27 8.27 -0.19 -8.07
C VAL A 27 9.65 -0.74 -7.72
N ASP A 28 10.26 -0.15 -6.71
CA ASP A 28 11.58 -0.57 -6.25
C ASP A 28 11.50 -1.78 -5.33
N ARG A 29 10.39 -1.89 -4.60
CA ARG A 29 10.16 -3.01 -3.71
C ARG A 29 8.67 -3.25 -3.58
N ILE A 30 8.28 -4.52 -3.41
CA ILE A 30 6.88 -4.88 -3.28
C ILE A 30 6.68 -5.73 -2.02
N PHE A 31 5.60 -5.45 -1.30
CA PHE A 31 5.19 -6.22 -0.14
C PHE A 31 3.84 -6.84 -0.42
N VAL A 32 3.72 -8.14 -0.21
CA VAL A 32 2.51 -8.89 -0.53
C VAL A 32 1.96 -9.58 0.72
N ASP A 33 0.73 -9.26 1.07
CA ASP A 33 0.00 -9.96 2.13
C ASP A 33 -1.04 -10.86 1.52
N ARG A 34 -1.14 -12.07 2.05
CA ARG A 34 -2.17 -13.02 1.67
C ARG A 34 -3.12 -13.16 2.85
N ALA A 35 -4.35 -12.75 2.65
CA ALA A 35 -5.35 -12.74 3.71
C ALA A 35 -6.49 -13.70 3.37
N SER A 36 -6.75 -14.65 4.25
CA SER A 36 -7.96 -15.46 4.16
C SER A 36 -9.10 -14.68 4.83
N GLY A 37 -10.34 -15.13 4.61
CA GLY A 37 -11.50 -14.39 5.07
C GLY A 37 -11.53 -14.07 6.56
N LYS A 38 -10.90 -14.90 7.38
CA LYS A 38 -10.90 -14.71 8.83
C LYS A 38 -9.61 -14.10 9.37
N ASN A 39 -8.57 -14.09 8.55
CA ASN A 39 -7.27 -13.59 9.00
C ASN A 39 -7.13 -12.13 8.59
N THR A 40 -7.09 -11.26 9.58
CA THR A 40 -6.94 -9.82 9.34
C THR A 40 -5.51 -9.35 9.54
N ASP A 41 -4.60 -10.24 9.89
CA ASP A 41 -3.21 -9.87 10.08
C ASP A 41 -2.57 -9.48 8.75
N ARG A 42 -1.76 -8.45 8.80
CA ARG A 42 -1.04 -7.95 7.64
C ARG A 42 0.42 -7.76 7.98
N PRO A 43 1.18 -8.86 8.15
CA PRO A 43 2.57 -8.74 8.56
C PRO A 43 3.44 -7.99 7.55
N LYS A 44 3.16 -8.16 6.25
CA LYS A 44 3.93 -7.44 5.24
C LYS A 44 3.61 -5.96 5.22
N PHE A 45 2.37 -5.61 5.53
CA PHE A 45 1.99 -4.20 5.66
C PHE A 45 2.78 -3.55 6.80
N GLN A 46 2.90 -4.24 7.93
CA GLN A 46 3.67 -3.71 9.05
C GLN A 46 5.16 -3.61 8.70
N GLU A 47 5.70 -4.60 8.01
CA GLU A 47 7.08 -4.53 7.52
C GLU A 47 7.28 -3.31 6.61
N MET A 48 6.33 -3.07 5.72
CA MET A 48 6.39 -1.95 4.82
C MET A 48 6.40 -0.63 5.59
N LEU A 49 5.53 -0.51 6.59
CA LEU A 49 5.48 0.71 7.41
C LEU A 49 6.80 0.98 8.11
N ASN A 50 7.52 -0.06 8.49
CA ASN A 50 8.83 0.07 9.12
C ASN A 50 9.95 0.29 8.10
N TYR A 51 9.69 -0.07 6.86
CA TYR A 51 10.69 0.04 5.80
C TYR A 51 10.70 1.44 5.16
N VAL A 52 9.51 2.01 4.93
CA VAL A 52 9.41 3.28 4.21
C VAL A 52 9.88 4.45 5.07
N ARG A 53 10.38 5.47 4.38
CA ARG A 53 10.93 6.66 5.02
C ARG A 53 10.42 7.91 4.32
N GLU A 54 10.66 9.04 4.92
CA GLU A 54 10.30 10.32 4.33
C GLU A 54 10.83 10.41 2.90
N GLY A 55 9.97 10.80 1.98
CA GLY A 55 10.29 10.90 0.56
C GLY A 55 9.89 9.69 -0.25
N ASP A 56 9.58 8.57 0.41
CA ASP A 56 9.13 7.37 -0.29
C ASP A 56 7.67 7.51 -0.72
N ARG A 57 7.29 6.67 -1.69
CA ARG A 57 5.90 6.62 -2.15
C ARG A 57 5.40 5.20 -2.04
N VAL A 58 4.24 5.04 -1.41
CA VAL A 58 3.55 3.75 -1.33
C VAL A 58 2.51 3.70 -2.44
N ILE A 59 2.53 2.64 -3.23
CA ILE A 59 1.61 2.46 -4.36
C ILE A 59 0.76 1.24 -4.11
N VAL A 60 -0.56 1.44 -4.10
CA VAL A 60 -1.54 0.39 -3.84
C VAL A 60 -2.53 0.37 -4.99
N HIS A 61 -3.02 -0.81 -5.34
CA HIS A 61 -3.96 -0.94 -6.45
C HIS A 61 -5.24 -0.15 -6.19
N SER A 62 -5.83 -0.30 -5.01
CA SER A 62 -7.10 0.35 -4.69
C SER A 62 -7.22 0.56 -3.19
N MET A 63 -8.14 1.45 -2.82
CA MET A 63 -8.36 1.77 -1.41
C MET A 63 -8.83 0.57 -0.61
N ASP A 64 -9.68 -0.27 -1.19
CA ASP A 64 -10.18 -1.46 -0.50
C ASP A 64 -9.09 -2.51 -0.29
N ARG A 65 -8.02 -2.46 -1.06
CA ARG A 65 -6.86 -3.33 -0.86
C ARG A 65 -5.91 -2.79 0.19
N PHE A 66 -6.05 -1.50 0.52
CA PHE A 66 -5.19 -0.86 1.51
C PHE A 66 -5.78 -0.95 2.92
N ALA A 67 -7.08 -0.74 3.05
CA ALA A 67 -7.75 -0.74 4.35
C ALA A 67 -9.14 -1.36 4.23
N ARG A 68 -9.64 -1.88 5.34
CA ARG A 68 -10.92 -2.59 5.35
C ARG A 68 -12.11 -1.65 5.51
N SER A 69 -11.89 -0.49 6.10
CA SER A 69 -12.95 0.47 6.34
C SER A 69 -12.43 1.87 6.04
N LEU A 70 -13.35 2.79 5.87
CA LEU A 70 -12.99 4.19 5.64
C LEU A 70 -12.19 4.75 6.81
N LYS A 71 -12.57 4.37 8.03
CA LYS A 71 -11.86 4.83 9.22
C LYS A 71 -10.41 4.37 9.21
N ASP A 72 -10.18 3.10 8.92
CA ASP A 72 -8.83 2.56 8.85
C ASP A 72 -8.04 3.22 7.72
N LEU A 73 -8.70 3.43 6.58
CA LEU A 73 -8.05 4.08 5.44
C LEU A 73 -7.55 5.47 5.82
N VAL A 74 -8.41 6.28 6.41
CA VAL A 74 -8.06 7.64 6.79
C VAL A 74 -6.91 7.63 7.82
N THR A 75 -7.01 6.74 8.80
CA THR A 75 -6.00 6.66 9.86
C THR A 75 -4.63 6.30 9.30
N GLU A 76 -4.56 5.29 8.45
CA GLU A 76 -3.29 4.84 7.90
C GLU A 76 -2.70 5.84 6.91
N VAL A 77 -3.55 6.44 6.08
CA VAL A 77 -3.10 7.46 5.14
C VAL A 77 -2.54 8.66 5.90
N ASP A 78 -3.25 9.09 6.94
CA ASP A 78 -2.82 10.24 7.74
C ASP A 78 -1.45 9.99 8.37
N LYS A 79 -1.24 8.79 8.90
CA LYS A 79 0.04 8.43 9.50
C LYS A 79 1.19 8.53 8.49
N LEU A 80 0.95 8.03 7.28
CA LEU A 80 1.98 8.04 6.24
C LEU A 80 2.27 9.45 5.76
N VAL A 81 1.22 10.23 5.51
CA VAL A 81 1.37 11.60 5.03
C VAL A 81 2.11 12.45 6.07
N LYS A 82 1.82 12.27 7.34
CA LYS A 82 2.51 13.01 8.39
C LYS A 82 3.99 12.65 8.49
N ARG A 83 4.33 11.44 8.05
CA ARG A 83 5.73 11.01 8.02
C ARG A 83 6.46 11.50 6.76
N GLY A 84 5.78 12.21 5.89
CA GLY A 84 6.37 12.66 4.63
C GLY A 84 6.38 11.62 3.54
N ILE A 85 5.51 10.62 3.65
CA ILE A 85 5.41 9.52 2.69
C ILE A 85 4.16 9.73 1.84
N ALA A 86 4.34 9.73 0.51
CA ALA A 86 3.21 9.82 -0.42
C ALA A 86 2.52 8.48 -0.54
N ILE A 87 1.22 8.50 -0.84
CA ILE A 87 0.48 7.27 -1.09
C ILE A 87 -0.36 7.45 -2.35
N GLN A 88 -0.35 6.43 -3.21
CA GLN A 88 -1.02 6.48 -4.50
C GLN A 88 -1.92 5.26 -4.67
N PHE A 89 -3.16 5.51 -5.08
CA PHE A 89 -4.14 4.47 -5.38
C PHE A 89 -4.35 4.44 -6.89
N VAL A 90 -3.98 3.32 -7.50
CA VAL A 90 -3.98 3.20 -8.96
C VAL A 90 -5.38 3.20 -9.55
N LYS A 91 -6.27 2.39 -8.97
CA LYS A 91 -7.65 2.26 -9.48
C LYS A 91 -8.40 3.57 -9.41
N GLU A 92 -8.26 4.29 -8.31
CA GLU A 92 -8.94 5.57 -8.12
C GLU A 92 -8.20 6.73 -8.78
N ASN A 93 -7.02 6.46 -9.31
CA ASN A 93 -6.17 7.48 -9.94
C ASN A 93 -5.95 8.66 -8.99
N MET A 94 -5.60 8.35 -7.76
CA MET A 94 -5.48 9.35 -6.70
C MET A 94 -4.13 9.21 -6.02
N ALA A 95 -3.48 10.33 -5.78
CA ALA A 95 -2.25 10.36 -5.00
C ALA A 95 -2.39 11.38 -3.88
N LEU A 96 -2.03 10.97 -2.67
CA LEU A 96 -2.12 11.80 -1.48
C LEU A 96 -0.72 12.15 -1.02
N LEU A 97 -0.45 13.43 -0.97
CA LEU A 97 0.87 13.95 -0.62
C LEU A 97 0.73 14.97 0.50
N GLN A 98 1.78 15.07 1.29
CA GLN A 98 1.87 16.16 2.24
C GLN A 98 2.17 17.44 1.47
N SER A 99 1.33 18.42 1.64
CA SER A 99 1.52 19.71 0.99
C SER A 99 2.45 20.60 1.80
#